data_18197b6151ba4bfe20aa87a6c422f4ac
#
_entry.id   18197b6151ba4bfe20aa87a6c422f4ac
#
_cell.length_a   1.000
_cell.length_b   1.000
_cell.length_c   1.000
_cell.angle_alpha   90.00
_cell.angle_beta   90.00
_cell.angle_gamma   90.00
#
_symmetry.space_group_name_H-M   'P 1'
#
loop_
_entity.id
_entity.type
_entity.pdbx_description
1 polymer ?
#
loop_
_entity_poly.entity_id
_entity_poly.type
_entity_poly.pdbx_seq_one_letter_code
_entity_poly.pdbx_strand_id
1 'polypeptide(L)'
;MLSNIRPIRHLAVWLAALAALAVVAVSPSVHADAAATPFTQERFEALQAQGALVLVDVAADWCPTCRAQKAVIQAFQAEHPQVELHVLTVDFDSQKEWVKHFKAPRQSTLLVYKGADQQWFAVAETRQEVIFAALLEAAGA
;
A
#
# COMPACT_ATOMS: atom_id res chain seq x y z
N MET A 1 33.05 83.30 7.02
CA MET A 1 32.34 83.35 5.71
C MET A 1 31.83 81.98 5.46
N LEU A 2 30.54 81.83 5.64
CA LEU A 2 29.54 81.04 4.92
C LEU A 2 29.96 79.60 4.57
N SER A 3 29.66 78.60 5.41
CA SER A 3 28.40 77.85 5.45
C SER A 3 27.98 77.20 4.13
N ASN A 4 28.12 75.96 4.02
CA ASN A 4 27.14 75.18 3.24
C ASN A 4 26.99 73.77 3.79
N ILE A 5 26.05 73.63 4.70
CA ILE A 5 25.58 72.34 5.21
C ILE A 5 24.59 71.80 4.18
N ARG A 6 24.97 70.77 3.47
CA ARG A 6 24.04 70.03 2.61
C ARG A 6 23.41 68.92 3.44
N PRO A 7 22.05 68.80 3.43
CA PRO A 7 21.38 67.75 4.16
C PRO A 7 21.57 66.40 3.46
N ILE A 8 21.96 65.42 4.25
CA ILE A 8 22.06 64.04 3.84
C ILE A 8 20.59 63.53 3.66
N ARG A 9 20.23 63.39 2.40
CA ARG A 9 18.92 62.79 2.04
C ARG A 9 18.97 61.31 2.39
N HIS A 10 18.03 60.96 3.22
CA HIS A 10 17.74 59.63 3.72
C HIS A 10 17.65 58.59 2.59
N LEU A 11 18.66 57.75 2.51
CA LEU A 11 18.52 56.49 1.77
C LEU A 11 17.64 55.57 2.62
N ALA A 12 16.36 55.58 2.34
CA ALA A 12 15.46 54.58 2.85
C ALA A 12 15.82 53.23 2.22
N VAL A 13 16.54 52.43 2.96
CA VAL A 13 16.81 51.05 2.61
C VAL A 13 15.52 50.28 2.84
N TRP A 14 14.82 50.01 1.76
CA TRP A 14 13.71 49.08 1.76
C TRP A 14 14.26 47.66 1.87
N LEU A 15 14.35 47.14 3.10
CA LEU A 15 14.54 45.72 3.35
C LEU A 15 13.20 45.05 3.05
N ALA A 16 13.01 44.65 1.79
CA ALA A 16 11.95 43.73 1.44
C ALA A 16 12.31 42.35 2.02
N ALA A 17 11.74 42.05 3.19
CA ALA A 17 11.77 40.72 3.76
C ALA A 17 10.88 39.83 2.90
N LEU A 18 11.50 39.11 1.97
CA LEU A 18 10.86 37.97 1.26
C LEU A 18 10.71 36.82 2.27
N ALA A 19 9.59 36.83 2.98
CA ALA A 19 9.14 35.65 3.72
C ALA A 19 8.71 34.59 2.68
N ALA A 20 9.66 33.71 2.30
CA ALA A 20 9.36 32.52 1.55
C ALA A 20 8.55 31.60 2.46
N LEU A 21 7.21 31.62 2.32
CA LEU A 21 6.35 30.59 2.89
C LEU A 21 6.66 29.29 2.16
N ALA A 22 7.51 28.46 2.75
CA ALA A 22 7.62 27.05 2.36
C ALA A 22 6.30 26.36 2.73
N VAL A 23 5.39 26.27 1.79
CA VAL A 23 4.23 25.39 1.90
C VAL A 23 4.76 23.96 1.85
N VAL A 24 5.01 23.38 3.02
CA VAL A 24 5.24 21.96 3.15
C VAL A 24 3.91 21.30 2.76
N ALA A 25 3.84 20.83 1.52
CA ALA A 25 2.75 19.96 1.09
C ALA A 25 2.87 18.66 1.88
N VAL A 26 2.17 18.58 3.00
CA VAL A 26 1.91 17.33 3.70
C VAL A 26 1.01 16.53 2.77
N SER A 27 1.61 15.70 1.93
CA SER A 27 0.85 14.68 1.21
C SER A 27 0.20 13.79 2.25
N PRO A 28 -1.12 13.65 2.27
CA PRO A 28 -1.75 12.67 3.13
C PRO A 28 -1.18 11.31 2.70
N SER A 29 -0.41 10.67 3.58
CA SER A 29 -0.12 9.26 3.45
C SER A 29 -1.46 8.56 3.53
N VAL A 30 -2.00 8.16 2.38
CA VAL A 30 -3.12 7.24 2.34
C VAL A 30 -2.58 5.95 2.94
N HIS A 31 -2.77 5.79 4.23
CA HIS A 31 -2.57 4.49 4.86
C HIS A 31 -3.54 3.56 4.15
N ALA A 32 -2.98 2.65 3.35
CA ALA A 32 -3.77 1.60 2.74
C ALA A 32 -4.51 0.92 3.89
N ASP A 33 -5.83 0.99 3.80
CA ASP A 33 -6.73 0.41 4.78
C ASP A 33 -6.31 -1.06 4.95
N ALA A 34 -5.91 -1.44 6.16
CA ALA A 34 -5.47 -2.80 6.49
C ALA A 34 -6.59 -3.85 6.31
N ALA A 35 -7.76 -3.42 5.88
CA ALA A 35 -8.89 -4.27 5.56
C ALA A 35 -8.74 -4.89 4.16
N ALA A 36 -9.02 -6.19 4.07
CA ALA A 36 -9.15 -6.87 2.79
C ALA A 36 -10.23 -6.19 1.94
N THR A 37 -9.89 -5.85 0.70
CA THR A 37 -10.79 -5.17 -0.24
C THR A 37 -11.35 -6.21 -1.21
N PRO A 38 -12.62 -6.12 -1.61
CA PRO A 38 -13.14 -6.98 -2.67
C PRO A 38 -12.30 -6.87 -3.95
N PHE A 39 -12.03 -8.01 -4.57
CA PHE A 39 -11.26 -8.08 -5.81
C PHE A 39 -12.05 -7.44 -6.95
N THR A 40 -11.38 -6.58 -7.71
CA THR A 40 -11.80 -6.18 -9.05
C THR A 40 -10.60 -6.24 -9.99
N GLN A 41 -10.83 -6.56 -11.25
CA GLN A 41 -9.78 -6.59 -12.27
C GLN A 41 -9.04 -5.25 -12.36
N GLU A 42 -9.80 -4.18 -12.44
CA GLU A 42 -9.27 -2.82 -12.57
C GLU A 42 -8.31 -2.48 -11.42
N ARG A 43 -8.70 -2.79 -10.18
CA ARG A 43 -7.85 -2.53 -9.01
C ARG A 43 -6.60 -3.40 -9.01
N PHE A 44 -6.73 -4.66 -9.36
CA PHE A 44 -5.60 -5.59 -9.43
C PHE A 44 -4.58 -5.13 -10.48
N GLU A 45 -5.03 -4.82 -11.71
CA GLU A 45 -4.17 -4.32 -12.79
C GLU A 45 -3.51 -2.98 -12.44
N ALA A 46 -4.24 -2.06 -11.79
CA ALA A 46 -3.67 -0.79 -11.34
C ALA A 46 -2.56 -0.98 -10.30
N LEU A 47 -2.73 -1.89 -9.34
CA LEU A 47 -1.71 -2.22 -8.35
C LEU A 47 -0.50 -2.92 -8.98
N GLN A 48 -0.73 -3.81 -9.94
CA GLN A 48 0.35 -4.45 -10.70
C GLN A 48 1.19 -3.42 -11.47
N ALA A 49 0.55 -2.48 -12.15
CA ALA A 49 1.23 -1.42 -12.89
C ALA A 49 2.08 -0.50 -11.98
N GLN A 50 1.72 -0.37 -10.70
CA GLN A 50 2.48 0.37 -9.68
C GLN A 50 3.64 -0.44 -9.08
N GLY A 51 3.79 -1.72 -9.43
CA GLY A 51 4.77 -2.61 -8.80
C GLY A 51 4.44 -2.94 -7.35
N ALA A 52 3.16 -2.81 -6.96
CA ALA A 52 2.71 -3.02 -5.58
C ALA A 52 2.85 -4.48 -5.14
N LEU A 53 2.95 -4.69 -3.82
CA LEU A 53 2.83 -6.01 -3.21
C LEU A 53 1.35 -6.31 -3.01
N VAL A 54 0.85 -7.35 -3.67
CA VAL A 54 -0.56 -7.73 -3.65
C VAL A 54 -0.70 -9.17 -3.18
N LEU A 55 -1.54 -9.39 -2.18
CA LEU A 55 -2.02 -10.70 -1.78
C LEU A 55 -3.43 -10.88 -2.33
N VAL A 56 -3.61 -11.86 -3.21
CA VAL A 56 -4.93 -12.32 -3.66
C VAL A 56 -5.35 -13.47 -2.75
N ASP A 57 -6.46 -13.28 -2.03
CA ASP A 57 -7.07 -14.25 -1.12
C ASP A 57 -8.37 -14.79 -1.73
N VAL A 58 -8.33 -16.04 -2.22
CA VAL A 58 -9.51 -16.71 -2.75
C VAL A 58 -10.27 -17.35 -1.59
N ALA A 59 -11.28 -16.68 -1.11
CA ALA A 59 -11.98 -17.00 0.15
C ALA A 59 -13.48 -17.23 -0.04
N ALA A 60 -14.08 -17.87 0.97
CA ALA A 60 -15.52 -17.99 1.13
C ALA A 60 -15.90 -17.75 2.59
N ASP A 61 -17.03 -17.11 2.83
CA ASP A 61 -17.49 -16.72 4.18
C ASP A 61 -17.70 -17.92 5.12
N TRP A 62 -18.14 -19.04 4.57
CA TRP A 62 -18.37 -20.28 5.32
C TRP A 62 -17.09 -21.07 5.64
N CYS A 63 -15.94 -20.67 5.09
CA CYS A 63 -14.68 -21.43 5.14
C CYS A 63 -13.90 -21.21 6.45
N PRO A 64 -13.71 -22.20 7.33
CA PRO A 64 -12.93 -22.04 8.55
C PRO A 64 -11.45 -21.75 8.29
N THR A 65 -10.85 -22.39 7.26
CA THR A 65 -9.46 -22.18 6.88
C THR A 65 -9.21 -20.76 6.39
N CYS A 66 -10.16 -20.19 5.63
CA CYS A 66 -10.07 -18.79 5.17
C CYS A 66 -10.09 -17.82 6.37
N ARG A 67 -10.90 -18.10 7.39
CA ARG A 67 -10.89 -17.28 8.62
C ARG A 67 -9.55 -17.35 9.36
N ALA A 68 -8.93 -18.53 9.41
CA ALA A 68 -7.60 -18.69 10.00
C ALA A 68 -6.54 -17.92 9.18
N GLN A 69 -6.58 -18.01 7.85
CA GLN A 69 -5.68 -17.24 6.97
C GLN A 69 -5.86 -15.74 7.16
N LYS A 70 -7.11 -15.26 7.22
CA LYS A 70 -7.41 -13.84 7.45
C LYS A 70 -6.79 -13.34 8.77
N ALA A 71 -6.84 -14.11 9.85
CA ALA A 71 -6.24 -13.75 11.12
C ALA A 71 -4.72 -13.62 11.00
N VAL A 72 -4.06 -14.52 10.27
CA VAL A 72 -2.62 -14.46 10.02
C VAL A 72 -2.24 -13.25 9.17
N ILE A 73 -3.02 -12.94 8.12
CA ILE A 73 -2.80 -11.78 7.25
C ILE A 73 -2.93 -10.48 8.05
N GLN A 74 -3.95 -10.37 8.91
CA GLN A 74 -4.13 -9.22 9.78
C GLN A 74 -2.97 -9.07 10.79
N ALA A 75 -2.48 -10.18 11.36
CA ALA A 75 -1.31 -10.17 12.22
C ALA A 75 -0.07 -9.65 11.46
N PHE A 76 0.15 -10.10 10.22
CA PHE A 76 1.24 -9.58 9.38
C PHE A 76 1.17 -8.07 9.21
N GLN A 77 0.01 -7.53 8.85
CA GLN A 77 -0.18 -6.10 8.67
C GLN A 77 0.05 -5.30 9.96
N ALA A 78 -0.31 -5.86 11.10
CA ALA A 78 -0.09 -5.25 12.40
C ALA A 78 1.38 -5.28 12.84
N GLU A 79 2.08 -6.38 12.58
CA GLU A 79 3.48 -6.59 12.99
C GLU A 79 4.48 -5.96 12.02
N HIS A 80 4.08 -5.78 10.73
CA HIS A 80 4.91 -5.22 9.67
C HIS A 80 4.27 -4.00 9.00
N PRO A 81 3.93 -2.92 9.73
CA PRO A 81 3.25 -1.74 9.20
C PRO A 81 4.08 -0.99 8.15
N GLN A 82 5.39 -1.23 8.08
CA GLN A 82 6.29 -0.68 7.05
C GLN A 82 6.15 -1.39 5.70
N VAL A 83 5.53 -2.57 5.64
CA VAL A 83 5.27 -3.30 4.40
C VAL A 83 3.88 -2.94 3.90
N GLU A 84 3.83 -2.19 2.80
CA GLU A 84 2.56 -1.85 2.16
C GLU A 84 2.00 -3.07 1.43
N LEU A 85 1.12 -3.81 2.10
CA LEU A 85 0.46 -4.99 1.57
C LEU A 85 -0.98 -4.69 1.19
N HIS A 86 -1.31 -4.83 -0.10
CA HIS A 86 -2.68 -4.76 -0.59
C HIS A 86 -3.31 -6.16 -0.59
N VAL A 87 -4.42 -6.34 0.11
CA VAL A 87 -5.14 -7.61 0.15
C VAL A 87 -6.41 -7.49 -0.69
N LEU A 88 -6.52 -8.32 -1.72
CA LEU A 88 -7.68 -8.39 -2.60
C LEU A 88 -8.37 -9.74 -2.42
N THR A 89 -9.63 -9.73 -1.99
CA THR A 89 -10.39 -10.97 -1.76
C THR A 89 -11.24 -11.31 -2.97
N VAL A 90 -10.97 -12.45 -3.57
CA VAL A 90 -11.79 -13.08 -4.59
C VAL A 90 -12.82 -13.97 -3.89
N ASP A 91 -14.10 -13.66 -4.06
CA ASP A 91 -15.17 -14.49 -3.55
C ASP A 91 -15.28 -15.80 -4.35
N PHE A 92 -15.00 -16.90 -3.67
CA PHE A 92 -14.95 -18.23 -4.30
C PHE A 92 -16.29 -18.63 -4.91
N ASP A 93 -17.40 -18.21 -4.33
CA ASP A 93 -18.73 -18.67 -4.75
C ASP A 93 -19.29 -17.85 -5.91
N SER A 94 -19.05 -16.55 -5.95
CA SER A 94 -19.61 -15.63 -6.95
C SER A 94 -18.65 -15.22 -8.06
N GLN A 95 -17.32 -15.24 -7.83
CA GLN A 95 -16.32 -14.79 -8.80
C GLN A 95 -15.60 -15.96 -9.51
N LYS A 96 -16.35 -16.91 -10.05
CA LYS A 96 -15.82 -18.16 -10.63
C LYS A 96 -14.81 -17.95 -11.78
N GLU A 97 -14.96 -16.89 -12.56
CA GLU A 97 -14.01 -16.55 -13.60
C GLU A 97 -12.62 -16.23 -13.03
N TRP A 98 -12.59 -15.51 -11.90
CA TRP A 98 -11.32 -15.15 -11.24
C TRP A 98 -10.71 -16.32 -10.48
N VAL A 99 -11.52 -17.16 -9.88
CA VAL A 99 -11.07 -18.45 -9.31
C VAL A 99 -10.35 -19.26 -10.38
N LYS A 100 -10.92 -19.33 -11.60
CA LYS A 100 -10.30 -20.03 -12.74
C LYS A 100 -9.05 -19.29 -13.25
N HIS A 101 -9.12 -17.97 -13.39
CA HIS A 101 -8.00 -17.13 -13.83
C HIS A 101 -6.77 -17.35 -12.94
N PHE A 102 -6.93 -17.31 -11.63
CA PHE A 102 -5.86 -17.56 -10.66
C PHE A 102 -5.52 -19.04 -10.48
N LYS A 103 -6.15 -19.93 -11.24
CA LYS A 103 -5.98 -21.40 -11.14
C LYS A 103 -6.13 -21.91 -9.70
N ALA A 104 -6.97 -21.25 -8.91
CA ALA A 104 -7.25 -21.64 -7.55
C ALA A 104 -8.05 -22.95 -7.52
N PRO A 105 -7.49 -24.06 -7.00
CA PRO A 105 -8.19 -25.37 -7.04
C PRO A 105 -9.36 -25.42 -6.08
N ARG A 106 -9.38 -24.53 -5.09
CA ARG A 106 -10.41 -24.41 -4.05
C ARG A 106 -10.29 -23.06 -3.35
N GLN A 107 -11.24 -22.74 -2.49
CA GLN A 107 -11.13 -21.67 -1.51
C GLN A 107 -9.91 -21.89 -0.59
N SER A 108 -9.51 -20.89 0.18
CA SER A 108 -8.28 -20.87 0.97
C SER A 108 -7.02 -20.94 0.10
N THR A 109 -7.08 -20.38 -1.10
CA THR A 109 -5.91 -20.24 -1.97
C THR A 109 -5.38 -18.83 -1.86
N LEU A 110 -4.09 -18.70 -1.53
CA LEU A 110 -3.36 -17.45 -1.43
C LEU A 110 -2.37 -17.33 -2.56
N LEU A 111 -2.32 -16.16 -3.21
CA LEU A 111 -1.34 -15.82 -4.24
C LEU A 111 -0.69 -14.49 -3.88
N VAL A 112 0.63 -14.42 -3.92
CA VAL A 112 1.38 -13.17 -3.69
C VAL A 112 1.97 -12.72 -5.01
N TYR A 113 1.77 -11.44 -5.31
CA TYR A 113 2.32 -10.77 -6.48
C TYR A 113 3.19 -9.59 -6.07
N LYS A 114 4.29 -9.37 -6.82
CA LYS A 114 5.04 -8.11 -6.82
C LYS A 114 4.95 -7.51 -8.22
N GLY A 115 4.18 -6.45 -8.36
CA GLY A 115 3.80 -6.00 -9.69
C GLY A 115 3.05 -7.10 -10.46
N ALA A 116 3.49 -7.39 -11.69
CA ALA A 116 2.90 -8.44 -12.52
C ALA A 116 3.39 -9.86 -12.18
N ASP A 117 4.45 -9.99 -11.40
CA ASP A 117 5.11 -11.27 -11.16
C ASP A 117 4.53 -11.99 -9.95
N GLN A 118 4.04 -13.22 -10.16
CA GLN A 118 3.59 -14.07 -9.07
C GLN A 118 4.81 -14.63 -8.32
N GLN A 119 4.91 -14.29 -7.03
CA GLN A 119 6.03 -14.67 -6.17
C GLN A 119 5.75 -15.95 -5.38
N TRP A 120 4.50 -16.17 -5.00
CA TRP A 120 4.12 -17.28 -4.16
C TRP A 120 2.69 -17.76 -4.43
N PHE A 121 2.45 -19.04 -4.14
CA PHE A 121 1.13 -19.68 -4.26
C PHE A 121 1.01 -20.76 -3.18
N ALA A 122 -0.08 -20.76 -2.44
CA ALA A 122 -0.38 -21.79 -1.47
C ALA A 122 -1.88 -22.09 -1.36
N VAL A 123 -2.18 -23.32 -1.01
CA VAL A 123 -3.55 -23.79 -0.76
C VAL A 123 -3.66 -24.27 0.67
N ALA A 124 -4.63 -23.74 1.39
CA ALA A 124 -4.94 -24.08 2.79
C ALA A 124 -3.75 -23.88 3.76
N GLU A 125 -2.77 -23.04 3.41
CA GLU A 125 -1.68 -22.67 4.31
C GLU A 125 -2.21 -21.75 5.41
N THR A 126 -1.94 -22.07 6.67
CA THR A 126 -2.37 -21.28 7.85
C THR A 126 -1.25 -21.02 8.83
N ARG A 127 -0.04 -21.57 8.57
CA ARG A 127 1.11 -21.35 9.44
C ARG A 127 1.62 -19.92 9.27
N GLN A 128 1.62 -19.20 10.37
CA GLN A 128 2.02 -17.79 10.37
C GLN A 128 3.44 -17.59 9.81
N GLU A 129 4.39 -18.42 10.26
CA GLU A 129 5.79 -18.32 9.83
C GLU A 129 5.97 -18.49 8.30
N VAL A 130 5.14 -19.35 7.68
CA VAL A 130 5.22 -19.60 6.24
C VAL A 130 4.65 -18.43 5.44
N ILE A 131 3.48 -17.95 5.86
CA ILE A 131 2.83 -16.79 5.20
C ILE A 131 3.68 -15.54 5.38
N PHE A 132 4.20 -15.29 6.58
CA PHE A 132 5.06 -14.13 6.86
C PHE A 132 6.34 -14.16 6.02
N ALA A 133 7.02 -15.32 5.96
CA ALA A 133 8.22 -15.46 5.15
C ALA A 133 7.96 -15.17 3.67
N ALA A 134 6.87 -15.69 3.11
CA ALA A 134 6.51 -15.46 1.72
C ALA A 134 6.21 -13.97 1.43
N LEU A 135 5.52 -13.28 2.35
CA LEU A 135 5.20 -11.87 2.21
C LEU A 135 6.45 -10.97 2.34
N LEU A 136 7.34 -11.27 3.30
CA LEU A 136 8.59 -10.52 3.48
C LEU A 136 9.53 -10.73 2.30
N GLU A 137 9.68 -11.96 1.82
CA GLU A 137 10.49 -12.26 0.63
C GLU A 137 9.98 -11.50 -0.60
N ALA A 138 8.67 -11.54 -0.84
CA ALA A 138 8.06 -10.81 -1.96
C ALA A 138 8.14 -9.27 -1.80
N ALA A 139 8.17 -8.77 -0.57
CA ALA A 139 8.40 -7.35 -0.28
C ALA A 139 9.84 -6.91 -0.56
N GLY A 140 10.81 -7.84 -0.54
CA GLY A 140 12.24 -7.54 -0.60
C GLY A 140 12.80 -7.06 0.74
N ALA A 141 12.21 -7.49 1.85
CA ALA A 141 12.54 -7.08 3.21
C ALA A 141 13.38 -8.13 3.95
#